data_0866ea151d0b5b3d5f49281bc53d9723
#
_entry.id   0866ea151d0b5b3d5f49281bc53d9723
#
_cell.length_a   1.000
_cell.length_b   1.000
_cell.length_c   1.000
_cell.angle_alpha   90.00
_cell.angle_beta   90.00
_cell.angle_gamma   90.00
#
_symmetry.space_group_name_H-M   'P 1'
#
loop_
_entity.id
_entity.type
_entity.pdbx_description
1 polymer ?
#
loop_
_entity_poly.entity_id
_entity_poly.type
_entity_poly.pdbx_seq_one_letter_code
_entity_poly.pdbx_strand_id
1 'polypeptide(L)'
;MRHGDQRFAIRTVPGAGASDDIRLDIAGLNIGSALGLLPSAPPVDGVLGTEMTLGMTPDSLTLRGDLSIAELSYDKRRFGNIDFGLYYKQDQGHVADARLTLDGAEVLTVRGDYRAERESPLDLTATIPGFPLQQANVFLPDDLIRLSGRLQAKIHAGGTADRPRLDGGVHFAQTEIRVPMIGTSFRLSSDTIRIDDSRVIFDNYTLL
;
A
#
# COMPACT_ATOMS: atom_id res chain seq x y z
N MET A 1 -0.13 -27.95 15.63
CA MET A 1 0.61 -26.89 14.90
C MET A 1 1.49 -27.56 13.85
N ARG A 2 1.16 -27.43 12.56
CA ARG A 2 2.09 -27.86 11.51
C ARG A 2 3.10 -26.72 11.33
N HIS A 3 4.36 -26.98 11.62
CA HIS A 3 5.45 -26.12 11.18
C HIS A 3 5.46 -26.26 9.66
N GLY A 4 4.90 -25.29 8.96
CA GLY A 4 5.07 -25.16 7.52
C GLY A 4 6.55 -24.98 7.23
N ASP A 5 7.02 -25.50 6.10
CA ASP A 5 8.41 -25.38 5.68
C ASP A 5 8.76 -23.92 5.47
N GLN A 6 9.32 -23.30 6.51
CA GLN A 6 9.88 -21.95 6.43
C GLN A 6 11.15 -22.03 5.58
N ARG A 7 11.19 -21.27 4.51
CA ARG A 7 12.37 -21.19 3.64
C ARG A 7 12.84 -19.76 3.54
N PHE A 8 14.11 -19.56 3.73
CA PHE A 8 14.82 -18.34 3.46
C PHE A 8 16.01 -18.66 2.55
N ALA A 9 16.11 -17.98 1.42
CA ALA A 9 17.22 -18.13 0.51
C ALA A 9 17.61 -16.78 -0.10
N ILE A 10 18.92 -16.53 -0.15
CA ILE A 10 19.52 -15.47 -0.95
C ILE A 10 20.45 -16.15 -1.92
N ARG A 11 20.32 -15.84 -3.20
CA ARG A 11 21.14 -16.44 -4.25
C ARG A 11 21.42 -15.45 -5.36
N THR A 12 22.52 -15.62 -6.05
CA THR A 12 22.78 -14.97 -7.33
C THR A 12 22.11 -15.75 -8.45
N VAL A 13 21.52 -15.03 -9.41
CA VAL A 13 20.90 -15.59 -10.62
C VAL A 13 21.44 -14.82 -11.83
N PRO A 14 21.50 -15.43 -13.01
CA PRO A 14 21.93 -14.72 -14.21
C PRO A 14 21.08 -13.47 -14.43
N GLY A 15 21.72 -12.30 -14.49
CA GLY A 15 21.07 -11.03 -14.75
C GLY A 15 20.89 -10.76 -16.24
N ALA A 16 20.08 -9.74 -16.55
CA ALA A 16 19.90 -9.27 -17.93
C ALA A 16 21.12 -8.52 -18.49
N GLY A 17 22.12 -8.23 -17.66
CA GLY A 17 23.34 -7.51 -18.00
C GLY A 17 24.60 -8.33 -17.79
N ALA A 18 25.75 -7.66 -17.67
CA ALA A 18 27.05 -8.27 -17.46
C ALA A 18 27.30 -8.76 -16.01
N SER A 19 26.41 -8.45 -15.08
CA SER A 19 26.46 -8.83 -13.66
C SER A 19 25.28 -9.71 -13.30
N ASP A 20 25.48 -10.59 -12.30
CA ASP A 20 24.43 -11.41 -11.74
C ASP A 20 23.47 -10.55 -10.89
N ASP A 21 22.19 -10.90 -10.93
CA ASP A 21 21.17 -10.33 -10.05
C ASP A 21 21.16 -11.06 -8.70
N ILE A 22 20.74 -10.36 -7.65
CA ILE A 22 20.52 -10.97 -6.32
C ILE A 22 19.03 -11.27 -6.17
N ARG A 23 18.70 -12.51 -5.86
CA ARG A 23 17.35 -12.96 -5.57
C ARG A 23 17.18 -13.32 -4.10
N LEU A 24 16.14 -12.77 -3.49
CA LEU A 24 15.67 -13.09 -2.15
C LEU A 24 14.36 -13.87 -2.26
N ASP A 25 14.31 -15.06 -1.67
CA ASP A 25 13.12 -15.88 -1.55
C ASP A 25 12.83 -16.15 -0.07
N ILE A 26 11.65 -15.75 0.41
CA ILE A 26 11.14 -16.10 1.74
C ILE A 26 9.79 -16.79 1.56
N ALA A 27 9.59 -17.92 2.20
CA ALA A 27 8.31 -18.60 2.20
C ALA A 27 7.93 -19.04 3.63
N GLY A 28 6.68 -18.82 4.00
CA GLY A 28 6.10 -19.35 5.23
C GLY A 28 6.61 -18.70 6.52
N LEU A 29 7.19 -17.49 6.46
CA LEU A 29 7.65 -16.80 7.67
C LEU A 29 6.45 -16.30 8.49
N ASN A 30 6.29 -16.84 9.71
CA ASN A 30 5.27 -16.36 10.63
C ASN A 30 5.70 -15.02 11.25
N ILE A 31 4.91 -13.96 10.95
CA ILE A 31 5.22 -12.59 11.37
C ILE A 31 5.16 -12.46 12.89
N GLY A 32 4.13 -13.01 13.54
CA GLY A 32 3.96 -12.95 14.99
C GLY A 32 5.13 -13.60 15.72
N SER A 33 5.62 -14.74 15.23
CA SER A 33 6.79 -15.40 15.79
C SER A 33 8.07 -14.59 15.61
N ALA A 34 8.26 -13.97 14.45
CA ALA A 34 9.42 -13.13 14.17
C ALA A 34 9.41 -11.85 15.02
N LEU A 35 8.27 -11.19 15.12
CA LEU A 35 8.08 -9.99 15.93
C LEU A 35 8.16 -10.28 17.43
N GLY A 36 7.75 -11.47 17.89
CA GLY A 36 7.80 -11.88 19.29
C GLY A 36 9.21 -11.89 19.90
N LEU A 37 10.25 -11.74 19.09
CA LEU A 37 11.63 -11.53 19.53
C LEU A 37 11.92 -10.08 19.97
N LEU A 38 11.00 -9.15 19.70
CA LEU A 38 11.14 -7.73 20.03
C LEU A 38 10.37 -7.40 21.33
N PRO A 39 10.95 -6.61 22.25
CA PRO A 39 10.34 -6.31 23.56
C PRO A 39 8.99 -5.58 23.51
N SER A 40 8.68 -4.91 22.41
CA SER A 40 7.46 -4.11 22.24
C SER A 40 6.85 -4.36 20.86
N ALA A 41 6.74 -5.63 20.47
CA ALA A 41 6.17 -5.98 19.17
C ALA A 41 4.69 -5.56 19.09
N PRO A 42 4.26 -4.97 17.96
CA PRO A 42 2.83 -4.75 17.71
C PRO A 42 2.11 -6.12 17.61
N PRO A 43 0.84 -6.20 17.98
CA PRO A 43 0.06 -7.44 17.95
C PRO A 43 -0.36 -7.80 16.50
N VAL A 44 0.63 -7.98 15.63
CA VAL A 44 0.46 -8.34 14.21
C VAL A 44 0.82 -9.81 14.03
N ASP A 45 0.00 -10.55 13.29
CA ASP A 45 0.28 -11.92 12.89
C ASP A 45 -0.08 -12.14 11.41
N GLY A 46 0.47 -13.19 10.83
CA GLY A 46 0.28 -13.54 9.42
C GLY A 46 1.44 -14.39 8.91
N VAL A 47 1.32 -14.87 7.70
CA VAL A 47 2.36 -15.67 7.03
C VAL A 47 2.92 -14.90 5.86
N LEU A 48 4.18 -14.48 5.98
CA LEU A 48 4.90 -13.73 4.95
C LEU A 48 5.55 -14.65 3.93
N GLY A 49 5.32 -14.34 2.68
CA GLY A 49 6.07 -14.83 1.52
C GLY A 49 6.59 -13.66 0.70
N THR A 50 7.78 -13.78 0.13
CA THR A 50 8.29 -12.79 -0.83
C THR A 50 9.29 -13.42 -1.78
N GLU A 51 9.27 -12.91 -3.00
CA GLU A 51 10.23 -13.21 -4.04
C GLU A 51 10.68 -11.88 -4.65
N MET A 52 11.89 -11.45 -4.35
CA MET A 52 12.44 -10.17 -4.78
C MET A 52 13.72 -10.40 -5.60
N THR A 53 13.91 -9.63 -6.65
CA THR A 53 15.12 -9.65 -7.48
C THR A 53 15.67 -8.22 -7.56
N LEU A 54 16.95 -8.09 -7.20
CA LEU A 54 17.73 -6.87 -7.29
C LEU A 54 18.77 -7.04 -8.39
N GLY A 55 18.62 -6.30 -9.48
CA GLY A 55 19.61 -6.20 -10.56
C GLY A 55 20.41 -4.91 -10.42
N MET A 56 21.72 -5.01 -10.55
CA MET A 56 22.62 -3.86 -10.50
C MET A 56 23.60 -3.89 -11.66
N THR A 57 23.71 -2.78 -12.36
CA THR A 57 24.78 -2.50 -13.33
C THR A 57 25.43 -1.17 -12.95
N PRO A 58 26.58 -0.77 -13.53
CA PRO A 58 27.20 0.51 -13.23
C PRO A 58 26.26 1.71 -13.38
N ASP A 59 25.31 1.64 -14.31
CA ASP A 59 24.45 2.76 -14.70
C ASP A 59 22.97 2.54 -14.36
N SER A 60 22.61 1.39 -13.77
CA SER A 60 21.20 1.06 -13.51
C SER A 60 21.01 0.17 -12.29
N LEU A 61 19.93 0.45 -11.56
CA LEU A 61 19.43 -0.40 -10.47
C LEU A 61 17.99 -0.80 -10.82
N THR A 62 17.69 -2.08 -10.70
CA THR A 62 16.34 -2.61 -10.90
C THR A 62 15.94 -3.42 -9.67
N LEU A 63 14.79 -3.14 -9.11
CA LEU A 63 14.15 -3.94 -8.05
C LEU A 63 12.78 -4.37 -8.54
N ARG A 64 12.52 -5.67 -8.49
CA ARG A 64 11.21 -6.24 -8.86
C ARG A 64 10.89 -7.41 -7.96
N GLY A 65 9.63 -7.60 -7.68
CA GLY A 65 9.19 -8.76 -6.96
C GLY A 65 7.82 -8.58 -6.34
N ASP A 66 7.42 -9.64 -5.66
CA ASP A 66 6.13 -9.76 -5.01
C ASP A 66 6.34 -10.08 -3.52
N LEU A 67 5.47 -9.51 -2.69
CA LEU A 67 5.36 -9.81 -1.28
C LEU A 67 3.91 -10.20 -1.00
N SER A 68 3.71 -11.31 -0.33
CA SER A 68 2.40 -11.75 0.11
C SER A 68 2.36 -11.89 1.64
N ILE A 69 1.25 -11.53 2.24
CA ILE A 69 0.97 -11.79 3.65
C ILE A 69 -0.40 -12.48 3.71
N ALA A 70 -0.40 -13.77 3.98
CA ALA A 70 -1.63 -14.52 4.19
C ALA A 70 -2.11 -14.37 5.64
N GLU A 71 -3.43 -14.29 5.82
CA GLU A 71 -4.10 -14.20 7.13
C GLU A 71 -3.57 -13.07 8.01
N LEU A 72 -3.26 -11.92 7.40
CA LEU A 72 -2.83 -10.75 8.17
C LEU A 72 -3.90 -10.39 9.20
N SER A 73 -3.48 -10.27 10.45
CA SER A 73 -4.33 -9.87 11.56
C SER A 73 -3.64 -8.87 12.47
N TYR A 74 -4.43 -8.01 13.11
CA TYR A 74 -4.01 -7.07 14.13
C TYR A 74 -4.85 -7.30 15.38
N ASP A 75 -4.22 -7.53 16.52
CA ASP A 75 -4.87 -7.86 17.80
C ASP A 75 -5.94 -8.97 17.65
N LYS A 76 -5.56 -10.06 16.97
CA LYS A 76 -6.40 -11.23 16.63
C LYS A 76 -7.60 -10.93 15.71
N ARG A 77 -7.74 -9.71 15.22
CA ARG A 77 -8.78 -9.32 14.27
C ARG A 77 -8.23 -9.43 12.86
N ARG A 78 -8.88 -10.25 12.03
CA ARG A 78 -8.44 -10.49 10.66
C ARG A 78 -8.57 -9.23 9.81
N PHE A 79 -7.46 -8.83 9.17
CA PHE A 79 -7.45 -7.77 8.17
C PHE A 79 -7.69 -8.33 6.76
N GLY A 80 -7.01 -9.41 6.40
CA GLY A 80 -7.15 -10.06 5.10
C GLY A 80 -5.84 -10.63 4.57
N ASN A 81 -5.87 -11.08 3.32
CA ASN A 81 -4.67 -11.45 2.59
C ASN A 81 -4.18 -10.24 1.79
N ILE A 82 -2.90 -9.94 1.88
CA ILE A 82 -2.27 -8.85 1.16
C ILE A 82 -1.29 -9.41 0.14
N ASP A 83 -1.38 -8.92 -1.09
CA ASP A 83 -0.33 -9.11 -2.08
C ASP A 83 0.13 -7.73 -2.56
N PHE A 84 1.44 -7.55 -2.60
CA PHE A 84 2.09 -6.33 -3.02
C PHE A 84 3.12 -6.65 -4.10
N GLY A 85 2.91 -6.14 -5.30
CA GLY A 85 3.85 -6.20 -6.40
C GLY A 85 4.59 -4.89 -6.56
N LEU A 86 5.89 -4.96 -6.78
CA LEU A 86 6.75 -3.80 -6.98
C LEU A 86 7.66 -4.00 -8.20
N TYR A 87 7.69 -2.98 -9.04
CA TYR A 87 8.74 -2.77 -10.02
C TYR A 87 9.30 -1.37 -9.83
N TYR A 88 10.62 -1.29 -9.67
CA TYR A 88 11.35 -0.04 -9.61
C TYR A 88 12.59 -0.15 -10.50
N LYS A 89 12.86 0.89 -11.28
CA LYS A 89 14.05 0.99 -12.11
C LYS A 89 14.63 2.41 -11.98
N GLN A 90 15.93 2.46 -11.76
CA GLN A 90 16.74 3.66 -11.84
C GLN A 90 17.77 3.48 -12.98
N ASP A 91 17.72 4.37 -13.95
CA ASP A 91 18.74 4.52 -15.00
C ASP A 91 18.94 6.02 -15.30
N GLN A 92 18.38 6.55 -16.39
CA GLN A 92 18.34 8.01 -16.68
C GLN A 92 17.22 8.75 -15.90
N GLY A 93 16.61 8.09 -14.93
CA GLY A 93 15.52 8.57 -14.10
C GLY A 93 15.06 7.44 -13.18
N HIS A 94 13.98 7.65 -12.46
CA HIS A 94 13.40 6.66 -11.58
C HIS A 94 12.00 6.30 -12.08
N VAL A 95 11.73 5.04 -12.32
CA VAL A 95 10.39 4.54 -12.68
C VAL A 95 9.89 3.66 -11.55
N ALA A 96 8.65 3.84 -11.15
CA ALA A 96 7.99 3.03 -10.14
C ALA A 96 6.62 2.53 -10.64
N ASP A 97 6.33 1.25 -10.44
CA ASP A 97 5.02 0.63 -10.59
C ASP A 97 4.80 -0.26 -9.37
N ALA A 98 3.80 0.06 -8.57
CA ALA A 98 3.45 -0.71 -7.39
C ALA A 98 1.96 -1.01 -7.37
N ARG A 99 1.60 -2.21 -6.94
CA ARG A 99 0.23 -2.68 -6.81
C ARG A 99 0.02 -3.35 -5.47
N LEU A 100 -1.09 -3.02 -4.83
CA LEU A 100 -1.54 -3.68 -3.60
C LEU A 100 -2.93 -4.28 -3.82
N THR A 101 -3.07 -5.55 -3.47
CA THR A 101 -4.39 -6.21 -3.39
C THR A 101 -4.71 -6.58 -1.95
N LEU A 102 -5.98 -6.65 -1.65
CA LEU A 102 -6.52 -7.12 -0.38
C LEU A 102 -7.59 -8.16 -0.68
N ASP A 103 -7.39 -9.39 -0.19
CA ASP A 103 -8.23 -10.57 -0.50
C ASP A 103 -8.48 -10.72 -2.02
N GLY A 104 -7.44 -10.50 -2.84
CA GLY A 104 -7.47 -10.59 -4.30
C GLY A 104 -8.08 -9.39 -5.03
N ALA A 105 -8.65 -8.41 -4.34
CA ALA A 105 -9.15 -7.18 -4.94
C ALA A 105 -8.05 -6.10 -4.96
N GLU A 106 -7.84 -5.45 -6.09
CA GLU A 106 -6.91 -4.32 -6.18
C GLU A 106 -7.43 -3.14 -5.35
N VAL A 107 -6.62 -2.67 -4.39
CA VAL A 107 -6.98 -1.57 -3.49
C VAL A 107 -6.08 -0.35 -3.66
N LEU A 108 -4.91 -0.51 -4.24
CA LEU A 108 -4.01 0.60 -4.55
C LEU A 108 -3.11 0.26 -5.73
N THR A 109 -2.94 1.21 -6.64
CA THR A 109 -1.83 1.23 -7.59
C THR A 109 -1.10 2.56 -7.52
N VAL A 110 0.22 2.52 -7.67
CA VAL A 110 1.06 3.71 -7.80
C VAL A 110 1.93 3.52 -9.02
N ARG A 111 1.86 4.46 -9.97
CA ARG A 111 2.64 4.41 -11.20
C ARG A 111 3.19 5.76 -11.53
N GLY A 112 4.38 5.78 -12.09
CA GLY A 112 4.96 6.98 -12.64
C GLY A 112 6.47 6.99 -12.64
N ASP A 113 7.02 8.17 -12.86
CA ASP A 113 8.45 8.35 -12.93
C ASP A 113 8.93 9.67 -12.27
N TYR A 114 10.23 9.74 -12.05
CA TYR A 114 10.93 10.95 -11.68
C TYR A 114 12.11 11.13 -12.62
N ARG A 115 12.18 12.28 -13.29
CA ARG A 115 13.27 12.63 -14.23
C ARG A 115 13.75 14.05 -13.96
N ALA A 116 14.95 14.15 -13.40
CA ALA A 116 15.52 15.42 -12.94
C ALA A 116 15.68 16.47 -14.04
N GLU A 117 15.82 16.05 -15.30
CA GLU A 117 15.97 16.92 -16.46
C GLU A 117 14.67 17.60 -16.93
N ARG A 118 13.52 17.18 -16.42
CA ARG A 118 12.22 17.79 -16.77
C ARG A 118 11.95 19.03 -15.94
N GLU A 119 11.17 19.96 -16.48
CA GLU A 119 10.67 21.14 -15.75
C GLU A 119 9.78 20.73 -14.56
N SER A 120 9.01 19.64 -14.70
CA SER A 120 8.29 18.96 -13.64
C SER A 120 8.84 17.53 -13.50
N PRO A 121 9.86 17.33 -12.67
CA PRO A 121 10.56 16.05 -12.55
C PRO A 121 9.69 14.88 -12.07
N LEU A 122 8.74 15.16 -11.18
CA LEU A 122 7.86 14.16 -10.57
C LEU A 122 6.59 13.99 -11.40
N ASP A 123 6.23 12.75 -11.71
CA ASP A 123 5.00 12.37 -12.39
C ASP A 123 4.55 11.01 -11.82
N LEU A 124 3.82 11.03 -10.70
CA LEU A 124 3.30 9.83 -10.05
C LEU A 124 1.78 9.91 -9.97
N THR A 125 1.12 8.80 -10.24
CA THR A 125 -0.32 8.65 -10.04
C THR A 125 -0.60 7.51 -9.08
N ALA A 126 -1.29 7.82 -7.99
CA ALA A 126 -1.86 6.85 -7.06
C ALA A 126 -3.35 6.68 -7.35
N THR A 127 -3.82 5.44 -7.46
CA THR A 127 -5.24 5.13 -7.68
C THR A 127 -5.71 4.12 -6.65
N ILE A 128 -6.82 4.42 -5.98
CA ILE A 128 -7.55 3.52 -5.09
C ILE A 128 -8.91 3.26 -5.76
N PRO A 129 -9.10 2.12 -6.44
CA PRO A 129 -10.34 1.85 -7.17
C PRO A 129 -11.53 1.58 -6.24
N GLY A 130 -11.27 1.15 -5.01
CA GLY A 130 -12.32 0.90 -4.03
C GLY A 130 -11.83 0.16 -2.80
N PHE A 131 -11.30 0.89 -1.82
CA PHE A 131 -10.90 0.31 -0.53
C PHE A 131 -12.12 0.13 0.38
N PRO A 132 -12.43 -1.10 0.88
CA PRO A 132 -13.52 -1.32 1.82
C PRO A 132 -13.17 -0.72 3.18
N LEU A 133 -13.88 0.33 3.61
CA LEU A 133 -13.59 1.02 4.87
C LEU A 133 -13.77 0.13 6.10
N GLN A 134 -14.58 -0.93 6.00
CA GLN A 134 -14.74 -1.92 7.07
C GLN A 134 -13.41 -2.57 7.48
N GLN A 135 -12.46 -2.71 6.56
CA GLN A 135 -11.15 -3.29 6.86
C GLN A 135 -10.34 -2.43 7.82
N ALA A 136 -10.55 -1.10 7.81
CA ALA A 136 -9.88 -0.20 8.73
C ALA A 136 -10.34 -0.39 10.19
N ASN A 137 -11.52 -0.99 10.41
CA ASN A 137 -12.06 -1.21 11.76
C ASN A 137 -11.17 -2.10 12.63
N VAL A 138 -10.30 -2.93 12.05
CA VAL A 138 -9.38 -3.77 12.83
C VAL A 138 -8.40 -2.94 13.66
N PHE A 139 -8.14 -1.70 13.25
CA PHE A 139 -7.24 -0.75 13.92
C PHE A 139 -7.98 0.22 14.85
N LEU A 140 -9.31 0.20 14.85
CA LEU A 140 -10.14 1.14 15.59
C LEU A 140 -10.77 0.45 16.82
N PRO A 141 -10.94 1.19 17.95
CA PRO A 141 -11.70 0.69 19.08
C PRO A 141 -13.16 0.47 18.69
N ASP A 142 -13.70 -0.73 18.95
CA ASP A 142 -15.05 -1.13 18.51
C ASP A 142 -16.19 -0.32 19.16
N ASP A 143 -15.95 0.22 20.33
CA ASP A 143 -16.88 1.04 21.12
C ASP A 143 -16.87 2.51 20.70
N LEU A 144 -15.78 2.98 20.10
CA LEU A 144 -15.63 4.39 19.73
C LEU A 144 -16.12 4.67 18.31
N ILE A 145 -15.68 3.90 17.33
CA ILE A 145 -15.96 4.21 15.93
C ILE A 145 -16.02 2.94 15.07
N ARG A 146 -16.98 2.90 14.16
CA ARG A 146 -17.08 1.88 13.10
C ARG A 146 -17.32 2.54 11.76
N LEU A 147 -16.55 2.11 10.79
CA LEU A 147 -16.61 2.59 9.41
C LEU A 147 -17.26 1.54 8.51
N SER A 148 -18.06 2.00 7.57
CA SER A 148 -18.58 1.19 6.46
C SER A 148 -18.56 2.00 5.17
N GLY A 149 -18.71 1.31 4.02
CA GLY A 149 -18.64 1.93 2.70
C GLY A 149 -17.30 1.72 2.01
N ARG A 150 -17.03 2.54 1.00
CA ARG A 150 -15.81 2.43 0.17
C ARG A 150 -15.14 3.77 -0.03
N LEU A 151 -13.82 3.76 0.02
CA LEU A 151 -12.97 4.87 -0.37
C LEU A 151 -12.46 4.65 -1.79
N GLN A 152 -12.65 5.62 -2.67
CA GLN A 152 -12.06 5.68 -3.99
C GLN A 152 -11.20 6.95 -4.09
N ALA A 153 -10.06 6.86 -4.76
CA ALA A 153 -9.22 8.04 -4.96
C ALA A 153 -8.39 7.90 -6.23
N LYS A 154 -8.12 9.04 -6.85
CA LYS A 154 -7.08 9.16 -7.87
C LYS A 154 -6.35 10.46 -7.61
N ILE A 155 -5.06 10.35 -7.31
CA ILE A 155 -4.21 11.48 -6.93
C ILE A 155 -2.98 11.45 -7.82
N HIS A 156 -2.70 12.55 -8.46
CA HIS A 156 -1.49 12.80 -9.24
C HIS A 156 -0.55 13.68 -8.41
N ALA A 157 0.71 13.31 -8.37
CA ALA A 157 1.78 14.08 -7.76
C ALA A 157 2.77 14.52 -8.85
N GLY A 158 2.80 15.82 -9.11
CA GLY A 158 3.73 16.49 -10.03
C GLY A 158 4.72 17.39 -9.31
N GLY A 159 5.45 18.22 -10.06
CA GLY A 159 6.40 19.17 -9.49
C GLY A 159 7.77 18.56 -9.17
N THR A 160 8.38 18.97 -8.06
CA THR A 160 9.69 18.48 -7.61
C THR A 160 9.52 17.55 -6.38
N ALA A 161 10.53 16.71 -6.09
CA ALA A 161 10.50 15.85 -4.90
C ALA A 161 10.42 16.63 -3.58
N ASP A 162 11.03 17.84 -3.52
CA ASP A 162 11.00 18.69 -2.34
C ASP A 162 9.70 19.51 -2.20
N ARG A 163 9.01 19.74 -3.32
CA ARG A 163 7.76 20.48 -3.39
C ARG A 163 6.78 19.79 -4.33
N PRO A 164 6.24 18.63 -3.93
CA PRO A 164 5.26 17.94 -4.75
C PRO A 164 3.96 18.74 -4.81
N ARG A 165 3.38 18.79 -5.99
CA ARG A 165 2.04 19.34 -6.22
C ARG A 165 1.08 18.18 -6.40
N LEU A 166 0.05 18.15 -5.57
CA LEU A 166 -0.97 17.11 -5.58
C LEU A 166 -2.25 17.62 -6.23
N ASP A 167 -2.75 16.86 -7.19
CA ASP A 167 -4.01 17.10 -7.90
C ASP A 167 -4.83 15.82 -7.92
N GLY A 168 -6.16 15.92 -7.79
CA GLY A 168 -6.99 14.74 -7.86
C GLY A 168 -8.27 14.81 -7.04
N GLY A 169 -8.76 13.64 -6.62
CA GLY A 169 -9.97 13.57 -5.85
C GLY A 169 -10.10 12.30 -5.01
N VAL A 170 -10.87 12.44 -3.94
CA VAL A 170 -11.24 11.37 -3.02
C VAL A 170 -12.76 11.31 -2.95
N HIS A 171 -13.31 10.14 -3.18
CA HIS A 171 -14.75 9.89 -3.18
C HIS A 171 -15.09 8.82 -2.13
N PHE A 172 -16.10 9.10 -1.32
CA PHE A 172 -16.63 8.19 -0.31
C PHE A 172 -17.97 7.64 -0.78
N ALA A 173 -17.99 6.37 -1.18
CA ALA A 173 -19.20 5.72 -1.68
C ALA A 173 -19.93 5.00 -0.53
N GLN A 174 -21.20 5.36 -0.30
CA GLN A 174 -22.06 4.74 0.71
C GLN A 174 -21.41 4.65 2.10
N THR A 175 -20.71 5.71 2.49
CA THR A 175 -19.92 5.71 3.71
C THR A 175 -20.74 6.14 4.92
N GLU A 176 -20.70 5.31 5.96
CA GLU A 176 -21.28 5.59 7.26
C GLU A 176 -20.19 5.48 8.34
N ILE A 177 -20.18 6.47 9.20
CA ILE A 177 -19.38 6.52 10.43
C ILE A 177 -20.34 6.33 11.60
N ARG A 178 -20.26 5.19 12.28
CA ARG A 178 -21.04 4.92 13.48
C ARG A 178 -20.20 5.15 14.73
N VAL A 179 -20.77 5.84 15.69
CA VAL A 179 -20.18 6.07 17.01
C VAL A 179 -21.02 5.33 18.06
N PRO A 180 -20.68 4.05 18.37
CA PRO A 180 -21.51 3.19 19.23
C PRO A 180 -21.73 3.78 20.63
N MET A 181 -20.71 4.43 21.21
CA MET A 181 -20.76 5.03 22.54
C MET A 181 -21.93 6.00 22.73
N ILE A 182 -22.31 6.75 21.69
CA ILE A 182 -23.42 7.71 21.74
C ILE A 182 -24.62 7.28 20.89
N GLY A 183 -24.56 6.08 20.29
CA GLY A 183 -25.65 5.54 19.48
C GLY A 183 -25.94 6.31 18.19
N THR A 184 -24.98 7.08 17.68
CA THR A 184 -25.15 7.97 16.52
C THR A 184 -24.42 7.45 15.30
N SER A 185 -24.99 7.67 14.12
CA SER A 185 -24.38 7.40 12.82
C SER A 185 -24.40 8.66 11.97
N PHE A 186 -23.31 8.88 11.24
CA PHE A 186 -23.16 9.95 10.27
C PHE A 186 -22.95 9.34 8.89
N ARG A 187 -23.67 9.83 7.89
CA ARG A 187 -23.47 9.47 6.50
C ARG A 187 -22.68 10.56 5.82
N LEU A 188 -21.63 10.17 5.12
CA LEU A 188 -20.90 11.09 4.27
C LEU A 188 -21.65 11.26 2.96
N SER A 189 -21.70 12.49 2.44
CA SER A 189 -22.19 12.73 1.08
C SER A 189 -21.33 11.95 0.07
N SER A 190 -21.92 11.57 -1.05
CA SER A 190 -21.21 10.92 -2.13
C SER A 190 -20.44 11.89 -3.03
N ASP A 191 -20.26 13.12 -2.59
CA ASP A 191 -19.49 14.12 -3.33
C ASP A 191 -17.99 13.84 -3.25
N THR A 192 -17.28 14.30 -4.26
CA THR A 192 -15.83 14.15 -4.33
C THR A 192 -15.14 15.29 -3.62
N ILE A 193 -14.30 14.97 -2.65
CA ILE A 193 -13.35 15.92 -2.09
C ILE A 193 -12.25 16.13 -3.13
N ARG A 194 -12.14 17.35 -3.64
CA ARG A 194 -11.17 17.69 -4.66
C ARG A 194 -9.85 18.13 -4.05
N ILE A 195 -8.76 17.72 -4.65
CA ILE A 195 -7.41 18.19 -4.35
C ILE A 195 -6.93 18.95 -5.58
N ASP A 196 -6.56 20.22 -5.41
CA ASP A 196 -6.12 21.09 -6.47
C ASP A 196 -4.91 21.92 -5.96
N ASP A 197 -3.79 21.78 -6.61
CA ASP A 197 -2.52 22.39 -6.21
C ASP A 197 -2.21 22.20 -4.72
N SER A 198 -2.33 20.95 -4.26
CA SER A 198 -2.14 20.55 -2.83
C SER A 198 -3.13 21.18 -1.84
N ARG A 199 -4.21 21.80 -2.33
CA ARG A 199 -5.30 22.32 -1.50
C ARG A 199 -6.48 21.36 -1.51
N VAL A 200 -7.03 21.07 -0.34
CA VAL A 200 -8.23 20.25 -0.21
C VAL A 200 -9.46 21.15 -0.30
N ILE A 201 -10.34 20.88 -1.25
CA ILE A 201 -11.54 21.65 -1.55
C ILE A 201 -12.76 20.79 -1.26
N PHE A 202 -13.62 21.28 -0.37
CA PHE A 202 -14.90 20.67 -0.03
C PHE A 202 -16.03 21.44 -0.71
N ASP A 203 -16.47 20.96 -1.87
CA ASP A 203 -17.61 21.53 -2.58
C ASP A 203 -18.87 20.79 -2.14
N ASN A 204 -19.79 21.49 -1.43
CA ASN A 204 -21.09 20.98 -0.96
C ASN A 204 -21.01 19.68 -0.14
N TYR A 205 -19.91 19.43 0.55
CA TYR A 205 -19.74 18.22 1.36
C TYR A 205 -20.63 18.31 2.61
N THR A 206 -21.53 17.35 2.76
CA THR A 206 -22.52 17.33 3.86
C THR A 206 -22.31 16.10 4.73
N LEU A 207 -22.34 16.29 6.04
CA LEU A 207 -22.46 15.25 7.05
C LEU A 207 -23.94 15.19 7.48
N LEU A 208 -24.59 14.05 7.25
CA LEU A 208 -26.00 13.81 7.56
C LEU A 208 -26.17 12.86 8.75
#